data_99c600530d21bc39a185fad40ffe81d0
#
_entry.id   99c600530d21bc39a185fad40ffe81d0
#
_cell.length_a   1.000
_cell.length_b   1.000
_cell.length_c   1.000
_cell.angle_alpha   90.00
_cell.angle_beta   90.00
_cell.angle_gamma   90.00
#
_symmetry.space_group_name_H-M   'P 1'
#
loop_
_entity.id
_entity.type
_entity.pdbx_description
1 polymer ?
#
loop_
_entity_poly.entity_id
_entity_poly.type
_entity_poly.pdbx_seq_one_letter_code
_entity_poly.pdbx_strand_id
1 'polypeptide(L)'
;STLIFVDTHPDHLGGMQPQVGQHWRVSGSYSKSTKKYDKYSRPVINIEATKAECIVPVAHEALIKFIANDKDFAGISESKARKLVKAFPDDLYRAVINNSIEDLADIAGLTQKSAERLKKGFSKYHNMKYANWLSNHGVPLSIVGRIIKYHDFRTIDLITENPWRLMDFGLSFSDASLIARRI
;
A
#
# COMPACT_ATOMS: atom_id res chain seq x y z
N SER A 1 20.64 -1.80 -16.02
CA SER A 1 19.35 -1.45 -15.43
C SER A 1 18.89 -0.09 -15.94
N THR A 2 17.60 0.04 -16.23
CA THR A 2 16.97 1.31 -16.62
C THR A 2 16.71 2.15 -15.38
N LEU A 3 17.00 3.46 -15.44
CA LEU A 3 16.61 4.41 -14.41
C LEU A 3 15.23 4.96 -14.74
N ILE A 4 14.37 5.04 -13.74
CA ILE A 4 13.05 5.64 -13.86
C ILE A 4 12.99 6.83 -12.89
N PHE A 5 12.74 8.00 -13.43
CA PHE A 5 12.46 9.21 -12.65
C PHE A 5 10.97 9.49 -12.74
N VAL A 6 10.36 9.75 -11.61
CA VAL A 6 8.93 10.09 -11.54
C VAL A 6 8.81 11.49 -10.96
N ASP A 7 8.25 12.38 -11.73
CA ASP A 7 7.84 13.70 -11.27
C ASP A 7 6.34 13.68 -10.99
N THR A 8 5.95 14.12 -9.80
CA THR A 8 4.55 14.05 -9.36
C THR A 8 4.21 15.17 -8.37
N HIS A 9 2.99 15.67 -8.47
CA HIS A 9 2.48 16.61 -7.48
C HIS A 9 2.20 15.90 -6.14
N PRO A 10 2.46 16.53 -4.99
CA PRO A 10 2.20 15.94 -3.66
C PRO A 10 0.77 15.41 -3.48
N ASP A 11 -0.22 16.06 -4.08
CA ASP A 11 -1.63 15.63 -3.99
C ASP A 11 -1.87 14.25 -4.61
N HIS A 12 -1.04 13.84 -5.58
CA HIS A 12 -1.15 12.51 -6.19
C HIS A 12 -0.60 11.38 -5.32
N LEU A 13 0.10 11.71 -4.23
CA LEU A 13 0.73 10.74 -3.33
C LEU A 13 -0.19 10.28 -2.19
N GLY A 14 -1.44 10.77 -2.14
CA GLY A 14 -2.40 10.39 -1.09
C GLY A 14 -1.92 10.72 0.33
N GLY A 15 -1.17 11.81 0.49
CA GLY A 15 -0.61 12.23 1.78
C GLY A 15 0.63 11.46 2.23
N MET A 16 1.20 10.61 1.38
CA MET A 16 2.42 9.87 1.67
C MET A 16 3.66 10.57 1.13
N GLN A 17 4.79 10.33 1.81
CA GLN A 17 6.11 10.64 1.28
C GLN A 17 6.75 9.34 0.77
N PRO A 18 7.19 9.28 -0.50
CA PRO A 18 7.90 8.13 -1.03
C PRO A 18 9.19 7.83 -0.24
N GLN A 19 9.43 6.56 0.00
CA GLN A 19 10.56 6.08 0.78
C GLN A 19 11.23 4.91 0.07
N VAL A 20 12.51 4.72 0.37
CA VAL A 20 13.27 3.56 -0.11
C VAL A 20 12.59 2.27 0.37
N GLY A 21 12.49 1.30 -0.54
CA GLY A 21 11.84 0.02 -0.27
C GLY A 21 10.36 -0.03 -0.65
N GLN A 22 9.69 1.10 -0.80
CA GLN A 22 8.29 1.13 -1.20
C GLN A 22 8.12 0.80 -2.69
N HIS A 23 6.97 0.21 -3.01
CA HIS A 23 6.53 -0.06 -4.37
C HIS A 23 5.40 0.89 -4.73
N TRP A 24 5.54 1.55 -5.89
CA TRP A 24 4.57 2.53 -6.36
C TRP A 24 4.08 2.16 -7.75
N ARG A 25 2.77 2.16 -7.92
CA ARG A 25 2.12 2.14 -9.23
C ARG A 25 1.92 3.58 -9.67
N VAL A 26 2.43 3.91 -10.84
CA VAL A 26 2.39 5.27 -11.37
C VAL A 26 1.73 5.27 -12.73
N SER A 27 0.87 6.24 -12.99
CA SER A 27 0.24 6.49 -14.29
C SER A 27 0.49 7.93 -14.71
N GLY A 28 0.80 8.14 -15.98
CA GLY A 28 1.09 9.46 -16.52
C GLY A 28 1.71 9.39 -17.91
N SER A 29 2.09 10.55 -18.45
CA SER A 29 2.89 10.65 -19.67
C SER A 29 4.34 10.24 -19.41
N TYR A 30 5.02 9.69 -20.40
CA TYR A 30 6.42 9.34 -20.24
C TYR A 30 7.26 9.72 -21.46
N SER A 31 8.53 10.01 -21.20
CA SER A 31 9.55 10.20 -22.23
C SER A 31 10.75 9.29 -21.97
N LYS A 32 11.41 8.87 -23.05
CA LYS A 32 12.63 8.05 -22.98
C LYS A 32 13.83 8.91 -23.35
N SER A 33 14.88 8.80 -22.57
CA SER A 33 16.15 9.49 -22.82
C SER A 33 17.33 8.60 -22.44
N THR A 34 18.54 9.07 -22.71
CA THR A 34 19.75 8.37 -22.29
C THR A 34 20.62 9.33 -21.49
N LYS A 35 20.90 9.00 -20.25
CA LYS A 35 21.82 9.76 -19.42
C LYS A 35 23.25 9.24 -19.64
N LYS A 36 24.13 10.13 -20.07
CA LYS A 36 25.56 9.81 -20.25
C LYS A 36 26.31 10.08 -18.94
N TYR A 37 27.17 9.14 -18.59
CA TYR A 37 28.16 9.24 -17.52
C TYR A 37 29.55 9.06 -18.15
N ASP A 38 30.61 9.46 -17.46
CA ASP A 38 31.97 9.46 -18.03
C ASP A 38 32.38 8.15 -18.71
N LYS A 39 31.96 7.00 -18.17
CA LYS A 39 32.37 5.68 -18.65
C LYS A 39 31.24 4.82 -19.24
N TYR A 40 29.97 5.26 -19.14
CA TYR A 40 28.83 4.48 -19.62
C TYR A 40 27.61 5.39 -19.85
N SER A 41 26.63 4.86 -20.58
CA SER A 41 25.33 5.49 -20.73
C SER A 41 24.22 4.56 -20.21
N ARG A 42 23.18 5.15 -19.65
CA ARG A 42 22.00 4.40 -19.17
C ARG A 42 20.72 4.92 -19.80
N PRO A 43 19.83 4.02 -20.20
CA PRO A 43 18.48 4.41 -20.58
C PRO A 43 17.75 4.98 -19.35
N VAL A 44 17.02 6.05 -19.57
CA VAL A 44 16.23 6.75 -18.58
C VAL A 44 14.80 6.87 -19.08
N ILE A 45 13.85 6.58 -18.21
CA ILE A 45 12.43 6.87 -18.42
C ILE A 45 12.05 7.98 -17.44
N ASN A 46 11.54 9.10 -17.95
CA ASN A 46 10.99 10.17 -17.15
C ASN A 46 9.46 10.04 -17.23
N ILE A 47 8.79 9.96 -16.10
CA ILE A 47 7.33 9.86 -16.00
C ILE A 47 6.82 11.14 -15.33
N GLU A 48 5.93 11.85 -16.01
CA GLU A 48 5.16 12.94 -15.45
C GLU A 48 3.84 12.35 -14.93
N ALA A 49 3.79 12.08 -13.63
CA ALA A 49 2.72 11.30 -13.04
C ALA A 49 1.48 12.14 -12.77
N THR A 50 0.35 11.68 -13.27
CA THR A 50 -0.99 12.21 -12.94
C THR A 50 -1.65 11.42 -11.82
N LYS A 51 -1.14 10.21 -11.51
CA LYS A 51 -1.59 9.35 -10.41
C LYS A 51 -0.43 8.52 -9.89
N ALA A 52 -0.30 8.45 -8.58
CA ALA A 52 0.66 7.57 -7.92
C ALA A 52 -0.01 6.86 -6.72
N GLU A 53 0.21 5.57 -6.60
CA GLU A 53 -0.37 4.73 -5.56
C GLU A 53 0.72 3.84 -4.96
N CYS A 54 0.91 3.92 -3.64
CA CYS A 54 1.79 2.99 -2.94
C CYS A 54 1.08 1.64 -2.81
N ILE A 55 1.74 0.58 -3.25
CA ILE A 55 1.19 -0.77 -3.26
C ILE A 55 2.06 -1.73 -2.44
N VAL A 56 1.40 -2.69 -1.77
CA VAL A 56 2.09 -3.84 -1.19
C VAL A 56 2.26 -4.89 -2.28
N PRO A 57 3.49 -5.38 -2.54
CA PRO A 57 3.71 -6.41 -3.54
C PRO A 57 2.99 -7.71 -3.18
N VAL A 58 2.39 -8.37 -4.18
CA VAL A 58 1.73 -9.67 -4.02
C VAL A 58 2.70 -10.83 -4.26
N ALA A 59 3.65 -10.68 -5.19
CA ALA A 59 4.64 -11.71 -5.48
C ALA A 59 5.59 -11.93 -4.30
N HIS A 60 5.80 -13.18 -3.89
CA HIS A 60 6.55 -13.56 -2.68
C HIS A 60 7.93 -12.90 -2.59
N GLU A 61 8.75 -12.95 -3.64
CA GLU A 61 10.10 -12.35 -3.64
C GLU A 61 10.05 -10.82 -3.54
N ALA A 62 9.08 -10.17 -4.18
CA ALA A 62 8.90 -8.73 -4.06
C ALA A 62 8.40 -8.34 -2.67
N LEU A 63 7.52 -9.14 -2.07
CA LEU A 63 7.01 -8.94 -0.70
C LEU A 63 8.13 -9.12 0.35
N ILE A 64 9.00 -10.13 0.16
CA ILE A 64 10.17 -10.34 1.03
C ILE A 64 11.09 -9.11 1.00
N LYS A 65 11.43 -8.62 -0.19
CA LYS A 65 12.27 -7.43 -0.36
C LYS A 65 11.59 -6.16 0.18
N PHE A 66 10.30 -6.03 0.00
CA PHE A 66 9.51 -4.93 0.55
C PHE A 66 9.61 -4.89 2.07
N ILE A 67 9.33 -6.01 2.75
CA ILE A 67 9.43 -6.09 4.22
C ILE A 67 10.87 -5.84 4.71
N ALA A 68 11.87 -6.36 4.00
CA ALA A 68 13.27 -6.22 4.42
C ALA A 68 13.84 -4.81 4.25
N ASN A 69 13.32 -4.02 3.31
CA ASN A 69 13.90 -2.72 2.93
C ASN A 69 13.07 -1.52 3.38
N ASP A 70 11.78 -1.70 3.67
CA ASP A 70 10.94 -0.60 4.10
C ASP A 70 11.14 -0.30 5.60
N LYS A 71 11.27 0.97 5.93
CA LYS A 71 11.55 1.43 7.31
C LYS A 71 10.44 1.11 8.31
N ASP A 72 9.20 0.96 7.85
CA ASP A 72 8.07 0.63 8.72
C ASP A 72 8.22 -0.80 9.28
N PHE A 73 9.04 -1.65 8.64
CA PHE A 73 9.40 -3.00 9.07
C PHE A 73 10.81 -3.12 9.64
N ALA A 74 11.40 -2.02 10.12
CA ALA A 74 12.77 -1.99 10.61
C ALA A 74 13.05 -3.09 11.67
N GLY A 75 14.15 -3.82 11.47
CA GLY A 75 14.56 -4.96 12.31
C GLY A 75 14.13 -6.32 11.78
N ILE A 76 13.50 -6.36 10.59
CA ILE A 76 13.15 -7.59 9.89
C ILE A 76 14.07 -7.76 8.69
N SER A 77 15.02 -8.67 8.79
CA SER A 77 15.92 -9.01 7.69
C SER A 77 15.22 -9.81 6.60
N GLU A 78 15.82 -9.88 5.41
CA GLU A 78 15.29 -10.69 4.30
C GLU A 78 15.09 -12.16 4.70
N SER A 79 16.00 -12.73 5.49
CA SER A 79 15.87 -14.11 6.00
C SER A 79 14.63 -14.29 6.89
N LYS A 80 14.33 -13.32 7.75
CA LYS A 80 13.13 -13.33 8.61
C LYS A 80 11.86 -13.11 7.81
N ALA A 81 11.87 -12.18 6.85
CA ALA A 81 10.76 -11.94 5.93
C ALA A 81 10.45 -13.20 5.11
N ARG A 82 11.47 -13.93 4.65
CA ARG A 82 11.32 -15.20 3.92
C ARG A 82 10.64 -16.27 4.77
N LYS A 83 10.98 -16.37 6.07
CA LYS A 83 10.30 -17.29 7.00
C LYS A 83 8.82 -16.93 7.15
N LEU A 84 8.48 -15.66 7.30
CA LEU A 84 7.09 -15.20 7.38
C LEU A 84 6.29 -15.55 6.13
N VAL A 85 6.82 -15.22 4.95
CA VAL A 85 6.17 -15.51 3.66
C VAL A 85 6.01 -17.02 3.45
N LYS A 86 6.98 -17.84 3.90
CA LYS A 86 6.90 -19.30 3.83
C LYS A 86 5.86 -19.86 4.80
N ALA A 87 5.72 -19.28 5.98
CA ALA A 87 4.73 -19.71 6.96
C ALA A 87 3.29 -19.35 6.56
N PHE A 88 3.12 -18.26 5.82
CA PHE A 88 1.84 -17.73 5.39
C PHE A 88 1.82 -17.43 3.89
N PRO A 89 1.83 -18.46 3.02
CA PRO A 89 2.01 -18.28 1.58
C PRO A 89 0.82 -17.61 0.89
N ASP A 90 -0.39 -17.80 1.41
CA ASP A 90 -1.62 -17.35 0.74
C ASP A 90 -1.94 -15.88 1.06
N ASP A 91 -1.89 -15.49 2.34
CA ASP A 91 -2.22 -14.14 2.79
C ASP A 91 -1.43 -13.77 4.05
N LEU A 92 -0.17 -13.37 3.85
CA LEU A 92 0.68 -12.93 4.96
C LEU A 92 0.09 -11.73 5.71
N TYR A 93 -0.58 -10.82 5.01
CA TYR A 93 -1.15 -9.64 5.63
C TYR A 93 -2.22 -10.03 6.68
N ARG A 94 -3.21 -10.84 6.25
CA ARG A 94 -4.27 -11.31 7.15
C ARG A 94 -3.70 -12.14 8.31
N ALA A 95 -2.71 -12.98 8.02
CA ALA A 95 -2.04 -13.78 9.05
C ALA A 95 -1.35 -12.88 10.09
N VAL A 96 -0.62 -11.84 9.66
CA VAL A 96 0.06 -10.91 10.59
C VAL A 96 -0.95 -10.16 11.47
N ILE A 97 -2.07 -9.73 10.92
CA ILE A 97 -3.07 -8.99 11.71
C ILE A 97 -3.77 -9.91 12.72
N ASN A 98 -4.08 -11.15 12.35
CA ASN A 98 -4.86 -12.08 13.18
C ASN A 98 -4.02 -12.82 14.22
N ASN A 99 -2.71 -13.02 14.00
CA ASN A 99 -1.84 -13.69 14.98
C ASN A 99 -1.41 -12.74 16.12
N SER A 100 -1.08 -13.30 17.26
CA SER A 100 -0.49 -12.54 18.38
C SER A 100 0.93 -12.07 18.05
N ILE A 101 1.45 -11.12 18.83
CA ILE A 101 2.82 -10.66 18.68
C ILE A 101 3.81 -11.78 19.02
N GLU A 102 3.47 -12.58 20.02
CA GLU A 102 4.23 -13.73 20.51
C GLU A 102 4.35 -14.80 19.40
N ASP A 103 3.21 -15.19 18.79
CA ASP A 103 3.20 -16.17 17.71
C ASP A 103 4.03 -15.72 16.50
N LEU A 104 3.92 -14.45 16.12
CA LEU A 104 4.71 -13.88 15.02
C LEU A 104 6.21 -13.86 15.35
N ALA A 105 6.56 -13.59 16.60
CA ALA A 105 7.94 -13.60 17.06
C ALA A 105 8.53 -15.01 16.95
N ASP A 106 7.82 -16.02 17.39
CA ASP A 106 8.27 -17.40 17.39
C ASP A 106 8.42 -17.97 15.97
N ILE A 107 7.44 -17.73 15.09
CA ILE A 107 7.44 -18.24 13.71
C ILE A 107 8.66 -17.76 12.92
N ALA A 108 9.01 -16.49 13.04
CA ALA A 108 10.08 -15.88 12.24
C ALA A 108 11.40 -15.64 13.02
N GLY A 109 11.43 -15.91 14.32
CA GLY A 109 12.51 -15.54 15.21
C GLY A 109 12.66 -14.02 15.30
N LEU A 110 11.54 -13.32 15.39
CA LEU A 110 11.51 -11.87 15.56
C LEU A 110 11.66 -11.52 17.05
N THR A 111 12.17 -10.32 17.31
CA THR A 111 11.97 -9.71 18.64
C THR A 111 10.54 -9.22 18.75
N GLN A 112 10.00 -9.14 19.97
CA GLN A 112 8.66 -8.59 20.22
C GLN A 112 8.49 -7.21 19.53
N LYS A 113 9.47 -6.33 19.67
CA LYS A 113 9.48 -5.01 19.02
C LYS A 113 9.41 -5.08 17.48
N SER A 114 10.05 -6.09 16.86
CA SER A 114 9.98 -6.27 15.41
C SER A 114 8.64 -6.83 14.97
N ALA A 115 8.01 -7.70 15.76
CA ALA A 115 6.68 -8.23 15.53
C ALA A 115 5.60 -7.12 15.66
N GLU A 116 5.73 -6.24 16.65
CA GLU A 116 4.87 -5.05 16.80
C GLU A 116 4.98 -4.12 15.57
N ARG A 117 6.21 -3.86 15.11
CA ARG A 117 6.44 -3.06 13.90
C ARG A 117 5.86 -3.71 12.66
N LEU A 118 5.96 -5.03 12.55
CA LEU A 118 5.35 -5.78 11.45
C LEU A 118 3.84 -5.56 11.40
N LYS A 119 3.14 -5.74 12.53
CA LYS A 119 1.68 -5.48 12.62
C LYS A 119 1.33 -4.03 12.29
N LYS A 120 2.05 -3.07 12.88
CA LYS A 120 1.82 -1.65 12.65
C LYS A 120 2.07 -1.25 11.18
N GLY A 121 3.13 -1.75 10.57
CA GLY A 121 3.46 -1.49 9.18
C GLY A 121 2.38 -2.03 8.24
N PHE A 122 1.99 -3.27 8.39
CA PHE A 122 0.91 -3.84 7.58
C PHE A 122 -0.43 -3.13 7.79
N SER A 123 -0.80 -2.80 9.03
CA SER A 123 -2.02 -2.02 9.30
C SER A 123 -2.00 -0.66 8.61
N LYS A 124 -0.85 0.02 8.59
CA LYS A 124 -0.68 1.28 7.86
C LYS A 124 -0.93 1.12 6.36
N TYR A 125 -0.29 0.14 5.72
CA TYR A 125 -0.44 -0.11 4.28
C TYR A 125 -1.87 -0.56 3.91
N HIS A 126 -2.52 -1.33 4.78
CA HIS A 126 -3.91 -1.70 4.63
C HIS A 126 -4.82 -0.47 4.63
N ASN A 127 -4.74 0.33 5.68
CA ASN A 127 -5.57 1.53 5.80
C ASN A 127 -5.40 2.45 4.59
N MET A 128 -4.17 2.57 4.07
CA MET A 128 -3.90 3.35 2.87
C MET A 128 -4.53 2.79 1.61
N LYS A 129 -4.47 1.48 1.39
CA LYS A 129 -5.13 0.83 0.26
C LYS A 129 -6.61 1.21 0.20
N TYR A 130 -7.30 1.09 1.32
CA TYR A 130 -8.72 1.39 1.41
C TYR A 130 -8.99 2.90 1.34
N ALA A 131 -8.18 3.71 1.99
CA ALA A 131 -8.29 5.17 1.93
C ALA A 131 -8.13 5.68 0.49
N ASN A 132 -7.13 5.20 -0.22
CA ASN A 132 -6.91 5.55 -1.63
C ASN A 132 -8.06 5.08 -2.51
N TRP A 133 -8.55 3.86 -2.30
CA TRP A 133 -9.69 3.34 -3.08
C TRP A 133 -10.93 4.19 -2.85
N LEU A 134 -11.31 4.45 -1.60
CA LEU A 134 -12.46 5.28 -1.25
C LEU A 134 -12.36 6.70 -1.82
N SER A 135 -11.19 7.34 -1.64
CA SER A 135 -10.95 8.69 -2.14
C SER A 135 -10.99 8.79 -3.67
N ASN A 136 -10.45 7.79 -4.37
CA ASN A 136 -10.50 7.71 -5.83
C ASN A 136 -11.94 7.61 -6.37
N HIS A 137 -12.87 7.05 -5.58
CA HIS A 137 -14.29 7.01 -5.92
C HIS A 137 -15.07 8.23 -5.42
N GLY A 138 -14.38 9.19 -4.79
CA GLY A 138 -14.97 10.46 -4.36
C GLY A 138 -15.57 10.45 -2.95
N VAL A 139 -15.22 9.46 -2.13
CA VAL A 139 -15.62 9.44 -0.71
C VAL A 139 -14.85 10.53 0.04
N PRO A 140 -15.53 11.43 0.79
CA PRO A 140 -14.87 12.49 1.55
C PRO A 140 -13.89 11.94 2.60
N LEU A 141 -12.69 12.51 2.67
CA LEU A 141 -11.63 12.09 3.60
C LEU A 141 -12.08 12.10 5.07
N SER A 142 -13.01 12.99 5.43
CA SER A 142 -13.56 13.11 6.79
C SER A 142 -14.26 11.85 7.32
N ILE A 143 -14.75 10.99 6.43
CA ILE A 143 -15.45 9.75 6.81
C ILE A 143 -14.65 8.48 6.51
N VAL A 144 -13.63 8.57 5.67
CA VAL A 144 -12.81 7.42 5.22
C VAL A 144 -12.29 6.60 6.41
N GLY A 145 -11.71 7.25 7.42
CA GLY A 145 -11.18 6.54 8.58
C GLY A 145 -12.24 5.77 9.37
N ARG A 146 -13.47 6.29 9.47
CA ARG A 146 -14.59 5.60 10.12
C ARG A 146 -15.06 4.39 9.34
N ILE A 147 -15.14 4.50 8.02
CA ILE A 147 -15.51 3.40 7.12
C ILE A 147 -14.51 2.25 7.25
N ILE A 148 -13.22 2.54 7.15
CA ILE A 148 -12.16 1.53 7.26
C ILE A 148 -12.18 0.87 8.64
N LYS A 149 -12.31 1.65 9.71
CA LYS A 149 -12.38 1.11 11.08
C LYS A 149 -13.57 0.18 11.29
N TYR A 150 -14.70 0.45 10.62
CA TYR A 150 -15.92 -0.34 10.78
C TYR A 150 -15.95 -1.60 9.92
N HIS A 151 -15.50 -1.51 8.66
CA HIS A 151 -15.60 -2.60 7.69
C HIS A 151 -14.31 -3.42 7.54
N ASP A 152 -13.18 -2.87 7.97
CA ASP A 152 -11.84 -3.48 7.93
C ASP A 152 -11.53 -4.12 6.55
N PHE A 153 -11.17 -5.40 6.51
CA PHE A 153 -10.85 -6.15 5.29
C PHE A 153 -11.96 -6.18 4.24
N ARG A 154 -13.19 -5.98 4.67
CA ARG A 154 -14.37 -6.03 3.81
C ARG A 154 -14.77 -4.67 3.23
N THR A 155 -13.99 -3.62 3.50
CA THR A 155 -14.34 -2.25 3.10
C THR A 155 -14.66 -2.14 1.61
N ILE A 156 -13.76 -2.61 0.74
CA ILE A 156 -13.96 -2.52 -0.71
C ILE A 156 -15.14 -3.38 -1.14
N ASP A 157 -15.18 -4.65 -0.70
CA ASP A 157 -16.23 -5.59 -1.10
C ASP A 157 -17.62 -5.09 -0.72
N LEU A 158 -17.81 -4.68 0.55
CA LEU A 158 -19.09 -4.22 1.06
C LEU A 158 -19.56 -2.92 0.40
N ILE A 159 -18.65 -1.99 0.11
CA ILE A 159 -19.01 -0.74 -0.57
C ILE A 159 -19.26 -0.99 -2.06
N THR A 160 -18.54 -1.93 -2.69
CA THR A 160 -18.78 -2.35 -4.08
C THR A 160 -20.15 -3.05 -4.21
N GLU A 161 -20.46 -3.96 -3.27
CA GLU A 161 -21.76 -4.64 -3.25
C GLU A 161 -22.93 -3.67 -3.03
N ASN A 162 -22.76 -2.71 -2.14
CA ASN A 162 -23.79 -1.74 -1.79
C ASN A 162 -23.20 -0.37 -1.43
N PRO A 163 -23.01 0.54 -2.39
CA PRO A 163 -22.46 1.87 -2.16
C PRO A 163 -23.31 2.76 -1.23
N TRP A 164 -24.61 2.49 -1.12
CA TRP A 164 -25.49 3.25 -0.22
C TRP A 164 -25.19 3.02 1.26
N ARG A 165 -24.41 2.00 1.63
CA ARG A 165 -23.84 1.85 2.99
C ARG A 165 -23.03 3.07 3.43
N LEU A 166 -22.55 3.89 2.50
CA LEU A 166 -21.88 5.14 2.80
C LEU A 166 -22.78 6.15 3.53
N MET A 167 -24.10 6.01 3.41
CA MET A 167 -25.07 6.83 4.15
C MET A 167 -25.00 6.59 5.67
N ASP A 168 -24.64 5.39 6.11
CA ASP A 168 -24.44 5.05 7.52
C ASP A 168 -23.30 5.88 8.15
N PHE A 169 -22.44 6.43 7.30
CA PHE A 169 -21.30 7.27 7.70
C PHE A 169 -21.57 8.76 7.50
N GLY A 170 -22.79 9.14 7.13
CA GLY A 170 -23.25 10.52 7.02
C GLY A 170 -23.21 11.11 5.60
N LEU A 171 -23.06 10.29 4.54
CA LEU A 171 -23.28 10.76 3.18
C LEU A 171 -24.78 10.95 2.89
N SER A 172 -25.08 11.96 2.08
CA SER A 172 -26.43 12.10 1.52
C SER A 172 -26.70 10.99 0.49
N PHE A 173 -27.98 10.68 0.23
CA PHE A 173 -28.36 9.75 -0.84
C PHE A 173 -27.83 10.19 -2.20
N SER A 174 -27.84 11.50 -2.48
CA SER A 174 -27.32 12.06 -3.72
C SER A 174 -25.84 11.78 -3.89
N ASP A 175 -25.02 12.03 -2.86
CA ASP A 175 -23.58 11.79 -2.90
C ASP A 175 -23.26 10.30 -3.01
N ALA A 176 -23.95 9.45 -2.24
CA ALA A 176 -23.79 8.01 -2.33
C ALA A 176 -24.14 7.47 -3.73
N SER A 177 -25.18 8.03 -4.37
CA SER A 177 -25.58 7.69 -5.74
C SER A 177 -24.54 8.14 -6.78
N LEU A 178 -23.87 9.29 -6.58
CA LEU A 178 -22.77 9.74 -7.45
C LEU A 178 -21.57 8.81 -7.33
N ILE A 179 -21.26 8.36 -6.13
CA ILE A 179 -20.17 7.41 -5.88
C ILE A 179 -20.48 6.04 -6.49
N ALA A 180 -21.73 5.56 -6.33
CA ALA A 180 -22.19 4.30 -6.91
C ALA A 180 -22.02 4.20 -8.44
N ARG A 181 -22.05 5.33 -9.14
CA ARG A 181 -21.82 5.38 -10.60
C ARG A 181 -20.33 5.30 -10.98
N ARG A 182 -19.42 5.45 -10.01
CA ARG A 182 -17.97 5.41 -10.21
C ARG A 182 -17.35 4.08 -9.81
N ILE A 183 -18.08 3.28 -9.04
CA ILE A 183 -17.74 1.92 -8.64
C ILE A 183 -18.20 0.93 -9.71
#